data_d2fe08b8e21679ccf534b8bc3ae87a12
#
_entry.id   d2fe08b8e21679ccf534b8bc3ae87a12
#
_cell.length_a   1.000
_cell.length_b   1.000
_cell.length_c   1.000
_cell.angle_alpha   90.00
_cell.angle_beta   90.00
_cell.angle_gamma   90.00
#
_symmetry.space_group_name_H-M   'P 1'
#
loop_
_entity.id
_entity.type
_entity.pdbx_description
1 polymer ?
#
loop_
_entity_poly.entity_id
_entity_poly.type
_entity_poly.pdbx_seq_one_letter_code
_entity_poly.pdbx_strand_id
1 'polypeptide(L)'
;GQEMSFTAPLPPDMEKLLEREGLCRVACRKLGLPVVEPDMARWRAMVEKIHEVHRHVTIALVGKYTGLHDAYLSVVESLFHAGTACDAEVSIRWVDSETLTPENVEQMLAGCGGVLVPGGFGDRGIEGMILAAQYAREHQVPYLGICLGMQIAVIEFARHVVGWADAHSAEFTAMTAHPVIDLMSDQVGVTAKGGTMRLGKYPCRLAEG
;
A
#
# COMPACT_ATOMS: atom_id res chain seq x y z
N GLY A 1 11.31 35.26 -18.18
CA GLY A 1 10.37 34.18 -18.04
C GLY A 1 10.96 32.85 -18.51
N GLN A 2 11.65 32.12 -17.63
CA GLN A 2 11.96 30.71 -17.91
C GLN A 2 10.81 29.86 -17.42
N GLU A 3 10.23 28.99 -18.27
CA GLU A 3 9.36 27.93 -17.86
C GLU A 3 10.19 26.92 -17.04
N MET A 4 9.82 26.72 -15.78
CA MET A 4 10.35 25.61 -15.00
C MET A 4 9.32 24.49 -15.01
N SER A 5 9.70 23.35 -15.58
CA SER A 5 8.92 22.11 -15.48
C SER A 5 9.50 21.26 -14.33
N PHE A 6 8.67 20.95 -13.34
CA PHE A 6 9.05 20.04 -12.26
C PHE A 6 8.48 18.67 -12.61
N THR A 7 9.36 17.72 -12.90
CA THR A 7 8.99 16.33 -13.21
C THR A 7 9.13 15.39 -12.03
N ALA A 8 9.61 15.89 -10.88
CA ALA A 8 9.74 15.15 -9.62
C ALA A 8 9.12 15.94 -8.46
N PRO A 9 8.66 15.29 -7.41
CA PRO A 9 8.21 15.98 -6.20
C PRO A 9 9.33 16.86 -5.64
N LEU A 10 8.96 18.07 -5.24
CA LEU A 10 9.90 18.99 -4.61
C LEU A 10 10.26 18.48 -3.21
N PRO A 11 11.55 18.54 -2.83
CA PRO A 11 11.91 18.29 -1.44
C PRO A 11 11.15 19.24 -0.50
N PRO A 12 10.75 18.80 0.69
CA PRO A 12 10.01 19.64 1.65
C PRO A 12 10.67 21.00 1.95
N ASP A 13 12.00 21.05 1.96
CA ASP A 13 12.76 22.29 2.16
C ASP A 13 12.67 23.26 0.97
N MET A 14 12.44 22.76 -0.23
CA MET A 14 12.23 23.61 -1.40
C MET A 14 10.95 24.43 -1.26
N GLU A 15 9.93 23.87 -0.65
CA GLU A 15 8.66 24.60 -0.43
C GLU A 15 8.83 25.74 0.56
N LYS A 16 9.64 25.56 1.63
CA LYS A 16 10.04 26.66 2.52
C LYS A 16 10.79 27.78 1.77
N LEU A 17 11.64 27.39 0.84
CA LEU A 17 12.35 28.34 -0.01
C LEU A 17 11.39 29.14 -0.89
N LEU A 18 10.49 28.46 -1.59
CA LEU A 18 9.49 29.09 -2.46
C LEU A 18 8.55 30.03 -1.70
N GLU A 19 8.19 29.70 -0.46
CA GLU A 19 7.43 30.56 0.43
C GLU A 19 8.22 31.85 0.74
N ARG A 20 9.48 31.70 1.14
CA ARG A 20 10.37 32.84 1.46
C ARG A 20 10.58 33.75 0.27
N GLU A 21 10.69 33.20 -0.94
CA GLU A 21 10.83 33.96 -2.19
C GLU A 21 9.48 34.57 -2.67
N GLY A 22 8.39 34.28 -1.96
CA GLY A 22 7.08 34.90 -2.20
C GLY A 22 6.36 34.34 -3.42
N LEU A 23 6.52 33.04 -3.76
CA LEU A 23 5.89 32.40 -4.91
C LEU A 23 4.37 32.60 -4.92
N CYS A 24 3.69 32.41 -3.78
CA CYS A 24 2.25 32.59 -3.67
C CYS A 24 1.80 34.00 -4.09
N ARG A 25 2.49 35.03 -3.63
CA ARG A 25 2.22 36.42 -3.97
C ARG A 25 2.39 36.71 -5.46
N VAL A 26 3.46 36.18 -6.05
CA VAL A 26 3.73 36.31 -7.49
C VAL A 26 2.67 35.58 -8.31
N ALA A 27 2.32 34.33 -7.94
CA ALA A 27 1.30 33.55 -8.62
C ALA A 27 -0.07 34.22 -8.57
N CYS A 28 -0.52 34.67 -7.39
CA CYS A 28 -1.80 35.38 -7.25
C CYS A 28 -1.88 36.65 -8.12
N ARG A 29 -0.81 37.43 -8.13
CA ARG A 29 -0.75 38.64 -8.99
C ARG A 29 -0.84 38.29 -10.48
N LYS A 30 -0.12 37.26 -10.93
CA LYS A 30 -0.14 36.82 -12.33
C LYS A 30 -1.49 36.26 -12.76
N LEU A 31 -2.21 35.61 -11.86
CA LEU A 31 -3.50 35.00 -12.10
C LEU A 31 -4.68 36.00 -11.84
N GLY A 32 -4.40 37.25 -11.42
CA GLY A 32 -5.43 38.21 -11.09
C GLY A 32 -6.27 37.86 -9.84
N LEU A 33 -5.71 37.01 -8.96
CA LEU A 33 -6.35 36.59 -7.73
C LEU A 33 -6.00 37.55 -6.56
N PRO A 34 -6.86 37.65 -5.54
CA PRO A 34 -6.52 38.37 -4.32
C PRO A 34 -5.25 37.74 -3.69
N VAL A 35 -4.31 38.60 -3.30
CA VAL A 35 -3.09 38.13 -2.59
C VAL A 35 -3.47 37.95 -1.14
N VAL A 36 -3.46 36.67 -0.70
CA VAL A 36 -3.64 36.25 0.69
C VAL A 36 -2.38 35.54 1.11
N GLU A 37 -1.80 35.88 2.25
CA GLU A 37 -0.66 35.15 2.80
C GLU A 37 -1.14 33.77 3.28
N PRO A 38 -0.51 32.68 2.82
CA PRO A 38 -0.93 31.33 3.21
C PRO A 38 -0.55 31.04 4.67
N ASP A 39 -1.42 30.33 5.39
CA ASP A 39 -1.05 29.76 6.69
C ASP A 39 -0.24 28.48 6.49
N MET A 40 1.05 28.57 6.64
CA MET A 40 2.01 27.46 6.47
C MET A 40 2.42 26.80 7.81
N ALA A 41 1.77 27.12 8.93
CA ALA A 41 2.19 26.61 10.24
C ALA A 41 2.19 25.07 10.31
N ARG A 42 1.12 24.45 9.81
CA ARG A 42 1.00 22.98 9.79
C ARG A 42 2.03 22.33 8.86
N TRP A 43 2.32 22.99 7.74
CA TRP A 43 3.32 22.51 6.79
C TRP A 43 4.74 22.57 7.38
N ARG A 44 5.10 23.70 8.00
CA ARG A 44 6.40 23.84 8.68
C ARG A 44 6.59 22.79 9.76
N ALA A 45 5.57 22.57 10.61
CA ALA A 45 5.61 21.55 11.65
C ALA A 45 5.80 20.13 11.08
N MET A 46 5.19 19.83 9.92
CA MET A 46 5.39 18.56 9.24
C MET A 46 6.82 18.40 8.73
N VAL A 47 7.39 19.44 8.09
CA VAL A 47 8.77 19.42 7.60
C VAL A 47 9.76 19.27 8.75
N GLU A 48 9.54 19.95 9.88
CA GLU A 48 10.36 19.81 11.08
C GLU A 48 10.34 18.35 11.59
N LYS A 49 9.16 17.72 11.63
CA LYS A 49 9.05 16.31 12.00
C LYS A 49 9.84 15.38 11.08
N ILE A 50 9.90 15.63 9.78
CA ILE A 50 10.67 14.81 8.84
C ILE A 50 12.17 14.79 9.20
N HIS A 51 12.68 15.90 9.71
CA HIS A 51 14.10 16.03 10.09
C HIS A 51 14.42 15.54 11.51
N GLU A 52 13.42 15.35 12.36
CA GLU A 52 13.58 15.02 13.79
C GLU A 52 13.07 13.61 14.13
N VAL A 53 13.12 12.67 13.18
CA VAL A 53 12.60 11.31 13.40
C VAL A 53 13.47 10.54 14.39
N HIS A 54 12.86 9.93 15.39
CA HIS A 54 13.54 9.25 16.49
C HIS A 54 13.43 7.72 16.45
N ARG A 55 12.52 7.17 15.68
CA ARG A 55 12.27 5.72 15.59
C ARG A 55 12.55 5.24 14.18
N HIS A 56 12.92 3.97 14.06
CA HIS A 56 13.11 3.30 12.78
C HIS A 56 12.24 2.05 12.71
N VAL A 57 11.54 1.85 11.60
CA VAL A 57 10.73 0.66 11.35
C VAL A 57 10.97 0.14 9.94
N THR A 58 11.13 -1.17 9.84
CA THR A 58 11.20 -1.84 8.53
C THR A 58 9.85 -2.47 8.22
N ILE A 59 9.27 -2.14 7.07
CA ILE A 59 8.03 -2.75 6.57
C ILE A 59 8.38 -3.67 5.40
N ALA A 60 8.01 -4.95 5.51
CA ALA A 60 8.12 -5.87 4.38
C ALA A 60 6.97 -5.60 3.39
N LEU A 61 7.30 -5.17 2.18
CA LEU A 61 6.35 -5.06 1.07
C LEU A 61 6.47 -6.34 0.24
N VAL A 62 5.50 -7.24 0.42
CA VAL A 62 5.47 -8.55 -0.24
C VAL A 62 4.57 -8.48 -1.45
N GLY A 63 5.14 -8.51 -2.64
CA GLY A 63 4.40 -8.26 -3.88
C GLY A 63 4.94 -8.98 -5.11
N LYS A 64 4.23 -8.83 -6.23
CA LYS A 64 4.56 -9.44 -7.53
C LYS A 64 5.49 -8.57 -8.38
N TYR A 65 5.51 -7.26 -8.14
CA TYR A 65 6.17 -6.28 -9.01
C TYR A 65 7.35 -5.60 -8.32
N THR A 66 8.00 -6.31 -7.40
CA THR A 66 9.10 -5.79 -6.59
C THR A 66 10.35 -5.43 -7.38
N GLY A 67 10.50 -5.98 -8.59
CA GLY A 67 11.56 -5.58 -9.52
C GLY A 67 11.33 -4.22 -10.21
N LEU A 68 10.12 -3.67 -10.13
CA LEU A 68 9.76 -2.35 -10.66
C LEU A 68 9.13 -1.53 -9.54
N HIS A 69 9.92 -0.83 -8.76
CA HIS A 69 9.47 -0.11 -7.56
C HIS A 69 8.37 0.90 -7.83
N ASP A 70 8.36 1.50 -9.02
CA ASP A 70 7.35 2.47 -9.45
C ASP A 70 5.93 1.89 -9.45
N ALA A 71 5.78 0.56 -9.62
CA ALA A 71 4.48 -0.10 -9.54
C ALA A 71 3.80 0.09 -8.17
N TYR A 72 4.58 0.33 -7.13
CA TYR A 72 4.11 0.52 -5.77
C TYR A 72 4.39 1.92 -5.21
N LEU A 73 4.71 2.89 -6.07
CA LEU A 73 5.10 4.24 -5.64
C LEU A 73 4.09 4.85 -4.65
N SER A 74 2.79 4.79 -4.96
CA SER A 74 1.75 5.34 -4.07
C SER A 74 1.71 4.67 -2.69
N VAL A 75 2.01 3.36 -2.62
CA VAL A 75 2.07 2.62 -1.35
C VAL A 75 3.29 3.06 -0.54
N VAL A 76 4.44 3.16 -1.20
CA VAL A 76 5.71 3.61 -0.58
C VAL A 76 5.57 5.02 -0.04
N GLU A 77 5.08 5.96 -0.84
CA GLU A 77 4.83 7.35 -0.41
C GLU A 77 3.85 7.41 0.78
N SER A 78 2.79 6.58 0.74
CA SER A 78 1.84 6.51 1.86
C SER A 78 2.49 6.01 3.15
N LEU A 79 3.42 5.07 3.05
CA LEU A 79 4.19 4.58 4.21
C LEU A 79 5.13 5.65 4.75
N PHE A 80 5.78 6.45 3.91
CA PHE A 80 6.61 7.58 4.35
C PHE A 80 5.77 8.67 5.01
N HIS A 81 4.61 9.00 4.46
CA HIS A 81 3.68 9.95 5.09
C HIS A 81 3.20 9.44 6.46
N ALA A 82 2.87 8.15 6.57
CA ALA A 82 2.50 7.55 7.84
C ALA A 82 3.66 7.56 8.84
N GLY A 83 4.88 7.28 8.38
CA GLY A 83 6.09 7.35 9.18
C GLY A 83 6.29 8.73 9.79
N THR A 84 6.19 9.78 8.96
CA THR A 84 6.26 11.18 9.42
C THR A 84 5.19 11.48 10.48
N ALA A 85 3.96 11.03 10.27
CA ALA A 85 2.88 11.24 11.23
C ALA A 85 3.12 10.52 12.56
N CYS A 86 3.76 9.34 12.51
CA CYS A 86 4.02 8.47 13.65
C CYS A 86 5.41 8.65 14.26
N ASP A 87 6.19 9.65 13.87
CA ASP A 87 7.58 9.86 14.32
C ASP A 87 8.44 8.60 14.10
N ALA A 88 8.39 8.07 12.88
CA ALA A 88 9.13 6.88 12.49
C ALA A 88 9.71 7.00 11.08
N GLU A 89 11.00 6.75 10.93
CA GLU A 89 11.64 6.53 9.64
C GLU A 89 11.28 5.14 9.13
N VAL A 90 10.67 5.07 7.95
CA VAL A 90 10.25 3.82 7.34
C VAL A 90 11.27 3.34 6.32
N SER A 91 11.79 2.13 6.51
CA SER A 91 12.54 1.40 5.49
C SER A 91 11.66 0.33 4.86
N ILE A 92 11.73 0.20 3.54
CA ILE A 92 10.98 -0.83 2.81
C ILE A 92 11.90 -2.02 2.53
N ARG A 93 11.51 -3.19 3.02
CA ARG A 93 12.09 -4.47 2.59
C ARG A 93 11.25 -5.02 1.45
N TRP A 94 11.79 -4.98 0.26
CA TRP A 94 11.14 -5.54 -0.93
C TRP A 94 11.25 -7.04 -0.93
N VAL A 95 10.11 -7.73 -1.01
CA VAL A 95 10.05 -9.19 -1.00
C VAL A 95 9.22 -9.66 -2.19
N ASP A 96 9.86 -10.36 -3.11
CA ASP A 96 9.16 -10.99 -4.22
C ASP A 96 8.39 -12.21 -3.70
N SER A 97 7.07 -12.15 -3.82
CA SER A 97 6.18 -13.22 -3.35
C SER A 97 6.40 -14.56 -4.05
N GLU A 98 6.94 -14.57 -5.27
CA GLU A 98 7.25 -15.80 -5.99
C GLU A 98 8.46 -16.55 -5.41
N THR A 99 9.31 -15.86 -4.66
CA THR A 99 10.50 -16.43 -4.04
C THR A 99 10.27 -16.93 -2.62
N LEU A 100 9.12 -16.62 -2.02
CA LEU A 100 8.79 -17.06 -0.68
C LEU A 100 8.39 -18.54 -0.65
N THR A 101 9.04 -19.26 0.24
CA THR A 101 8.76 -20.67 0.53
C THR A 101 8.62 -20.90 2.03
N PRO A 102 8.04 -22.03 2.48
CA PRO A 102 7.97 -22.35 3.92
C PRO A 102 9.34 -22.33 4.62
N GLU A 103 10.42 -22.67 3.88
CA GLU A 103 11.78 -22.78 4.43
C GLU A 103 12.46 -21.42 4.60
N ASN A 104 12.05 -20.38 3.83
CA ASN A 104 12.74 -19.10 3.84
C ASN A 104 11.91 -17.93 4.37
N VAL A 105 10.58 -18.06 4.51
CA VAL A 105 9.68 -16.98 4.88
C VAL A 105 10.07 -16.33 6.21
N GLU A 106 10.46 -17.10 7.19
CA GLU A 106 10.91 -16.60 8.48
C GLU A 106 12.17 -15.74 8.34
N GLN A 107 13.17 -16.20 7.61
CA GLN A 107 14.40 -15.44 7.36
C GLN A 107 14.12 -14.14 6.58
N MET A 108 13.25 -14.21 5.59
CA MET A 108 12.92 -13.08 4.72
C MET A 108 12.14 -11.97 5.44
N LEU A 109 11.31 -12.34 6.43
CA LEU A 109 10.42 -11.40 7.14
C LEU A 109 10.89 -11.07 8.56
N ALA A 110 11.89 -11.76 9.08
CA ALA A 110 12.40 -11.55 10.44
C ALA A 110 12.82 -10.08 10.67
N GLY A 111 12.43 -9.54 11.82
CA GLY A 111 12.77 -8.17 12.23
C GLY A 111 11.99 -7.07 11.51
N CYS A 112 11.01 -7.40 10.67
CA CYS A 112 10.08 -6.41 10.14
C CYS A 112 9.05 -6.01 11.20
N GLY A 113 8.79 -4.73 11.33
CA GLY A 113 7.76 -4.17 12.21
C GLY A 113 6.34 -4.26 11.62
N GLY A 114 6.22 -4.67 10.36
CA GLY A 114 4.95 -4.90 9.68
C GLY A 114 5.13 -5.60 8.33
N VAL A 115 4.08 -6.27 7.88
CA VAL A 115 3.98 -6.89 6.56
C VAL A 115 2.86 -6.21 5.78
N LEU A 116 3.17 -5.71 4.59
CA LEU A 116 2.20 -5.12 3.67
C LEU A 116 2.15 -5.95 2.39
N VAL A 117 0.95 -6.41 2.05
CA VAL A 117 0.68 -7.08 0.76
C VAL A 117 -0.20 -6.16 -0.08
N PRO A 118 0.35 -5.60 -1.18
CA PRO A 118 -0.38 -4.65 -2.04
C PRO A 118 -1.36 -5.34 -2.97
N GLY A 119 -2.07 -4.55 -3.76
CA GLY A 119 -2.91 -5.01 -4.86
C GLY A 119 -2.12 -5.65 -5.99
N GLY A 120 -2.79 -6.46 -6.79
CA GLY A 120 -2.23 -7.11 -7.98
C GLY A 120 -3.26 -7.98 -8.67
N PHE A 121 -2.95 -8.43 -9.90
CA PHE A 121 -3.79 -9.29 -10.71
C PHE A 121 -3.10 -10.62 -11.04
N GLY A 122 -3.91 -11.65 -11.37
CA GLY A 122 -3.41 -12.98 -11.73
C GLY A 122 -2.96 -13.80 -10.53
N ASP A 123 -2.62 -15.03 -10.77
CA ASP A 123 -2.35 -16.10 -9.81
C ASP A 123 -0.88 -16.19 -9.35
N ARG A 124 0.02 -15.50 -10.04
CA ARG A 124 1.45 -15.52 -9.76
C ARG A 124 1.76 -15.04 -8.34
N GLY A 125 2.57 -15.80 -7.60
CA GLY A 125 3.04 -15.43 -6.26
C GLY A 125 1.98 -15.44 -5.15
N ILE A 126 0.78 -15.98 -5.39
CA ILE A 126 -0.32 -16.03 -4.41
C ILE A 126 0.09 -16.84 -3.17
N GLU A 127 0.67 -18.02 -3.34
CA GLU A 127 1.06 -18.87 -2.21
C GLU A 127 2.13 -18.21 -1.33
N GLY A 128 3.09 -17.50 -1.93
CA GLY A 128 4.06 -16.72 -1.15
C GLY A 128 3.42 -15.56 -0.37
N MET A 129 2.40 -14.91 -0.92
CA MET A 129 1.63 -13.90 -0.17
C MET A 129 0.85 -14.52 0.99
N ILE A 130 0.29 -15.74 0.79
CA ILE A 130 -0.39 -16.50 1.86
C ILE A 130 0.60 -16.85 2.97
N LEU A 131 1.81 -17.32 2.62
CA LEU A 131 2.87 -17.58 3.59
C LEU A 131 3.27 -16.32 4.37
N ALA A 132 3.35 -15.16 3.72
CA ALA A 132 3.64 -13.91 4.39
C ALA A 132 2.52 -13.49 5.36
N ALA A 133 1.26 -13.70 5.00
CA ALA A 133 0.12 -13.44 5.87
C ALA A 133 0.10 -14.40 7.07
N GLN A 134 0.40 -15.68 6.85
CA GLN A 134 0.54 -16.71 7.90
C GLN A 134 1.66 -16.34 8.88
N TYR A 135 2.83 -16.00 8.36
CA TYR A 135 3.95 -15.54 9.18
C TYR A 135 3.53 -14.34 10.06
N ALA A 136 2.89 -13.34 9.48
CA ALA A 136 2.47 -12.16 10.21
C ALA A 136 1.50 -12.51 11.35
N ARG A 137 0.51 -13.38 11.10
CA ARG A 137 -0.45 -13.84 12.11
C ARG A 137 0.23 -14.64 13.23
N GLU A 138 1.07 -15.62 12.88
CA GLU A 138 1.70 -16.51 13.84
C GLU A 138 2.74 -15.80 14.72
N HIS A 139 3.45 -14.82 14.16
CA HIS A 139 4.46 -14.02 14.88
C HIS A 139 3.91 -12.71 15.46
N GLN A 140 2.59 -12.49 15.37
CA GLN A 140 1.93 -11.26 15.85
C GLN A 140 2.52 -9.97 15.26
N VAL A 141 2.99 -10.06 14.01
CA VAL A 141 3.46 -8.89 13.24
C VAL A 141 2.25 -8.20 12.60
N PRO A 142 2.09 -6.89 12.72
CA PRO A 142 1.04 -6.15 12.04
C PRO A 142 0.99 -6.45 10.54
N TYR A 143 -0.20 -6.74 10.03
CA TYR A 143 -0.43 -7.04 8.62
C TYR A 143 -1.41 -6.03 8.00
N LEU A 144 -1.06 -5.51 6.82
CA LEU A 144 -1.96 -4.69 6.01
C LEU A 144 -2.09 -5.28 4.60
N GLY A 145 -3.28 -5.73 4.27
CA GLY A 145 -3.61 -6.21 2.92
C GLY A 145 -4.44 -5.19 2.14
N ILE A 146 -3.96 -4.79 0.97
CA ILE A 146 -4.66 -3.85 0.08
C ILE A 146 -5.21 -4.64 -1.11
N CYS A 147 -6.52 -4.56 -1.39
CA CYS A 147 -7.18 -5.24 -2.51
C CYS A 147 -6.87 -6.75 -2.49
N LEU A 148 -5.98 -7.24 -3.36
CA LEU A 148 -5.52 -8.63 -3.36
C LEU A 148 -4.97 -9.05 -1.98
N GLY A 149 -4.19 -8.20 -1.33
CA GLY A 149 -3.64 -8.51 -0.01
C GLY A 149 -4.71 -8.75 1.05
N MET A 150 -5.84 -8.05 1.01
CA MET A 150 -6.99 -8.33 1.88
C MET A 150 -7.60 -9.70 1.56
N GLN A 151 -7.75 -10.04 0.28
CA GLN A 151 -8.24 -11.37 -0.14
C GLN A 151 -7.31 -12.49 0.33
N ILE A 152 -5.99 -12.27 0.24
CA ILE A 152 -4.96 -13.20 0.74
C ILE A 152 -5.12 -13.46 2.24
N ALA A 153 -5.37 -12.42 3.05
CA ALA A 153 -5.60 -12.60 4.49
C ALA A 153 -6.85 -13.47 4.78
N VAL A 154 -7.92 -13.29 3.99
CA VAL A 154 -9.14 -14.11 4.12
C VAL A 154 -8.85 -15.58 3.77
N ILE A 155 -8.13 -15.82 2.68
CA ILE A 155 -7.75 -17.17 2.24
C ILE A 155 -6.84 -17.84 3.29
N GLU A 156 -5.83 -17.12 3.78
CA GLU A 156 -4.93 -17.61 4.82
C GLU A 156 -5.69 -18.03 6.08
N PHE A 157 -6.56 -17.14 6.58
CA PHE A 157 -7.36 -17.41 7.76
C PHE A 157 -8.28 -18.62 7.57
N ALA A 158 -8.91 -18.74 6.42
CA ALA A 158 -9.77 -19.88 6.11
C ALA A 158 -8.98 -21.20 6.09
N ARG A 159 -7.77 -21.20 5.53
CA ARG A 159 -6.93 -22.40 5.46
C ARG A 159 -6.39 -22.82 6.83
N HIS A 160 -5.83 -21.89 7.58
CA HIS A 160 -5.01 -22.23 8.74
C HIS A 160 -5.71 -22.04 10.08
N VAL A 161 -6.80 -21.26 10.13
CA VAL A 161 -7.58 -21.05 11.36
C VAL A 161 -8.91 -21.81 11.32
N VAL A 162 -9.65 -21.70 10.20
CA VAL A 162 -10.93 -22.41 10.04
C VAL A 162 -10.72 -23.89 9.66
N GLY A 163 -9.58 -24.24 9.02
CA GLY A 163 -9.23 -25.59 8.65
C GLY A 163 -9.74 -26.03 7.26
N TRP A 164 -10.10 -25.09 6.39
CA TRP A 164 -10.51 -25.34 5.01
C TRP A 164 -9.27 -25.33 4.10
N ALA A 165 -8.54 -26.43 4.06
CA ALA A 165 -7.22 -26.49 3.42
C ALA A 165 -7.21 -26.09 1.93
N ASP A 166 -8.32 -26.25 1.21
CA ASP A 166 -8.51 -25.88 -0.19
C ASP A 166 -9.14 -24.49 -0.39
N ALA A 167 -9.38 -23.72 0.70
CA ALA A 167 -9.95 -22.39 0.58
C ALA A 167 -9.12 -21.49 -0.35
N HIS A 168 -9.83 -20.85 -1.30
CA HIS A 168 -9.18 -20.03 -2.32
C HIS A 168 -10.13 -18.98 -2.89
N SER A 169 -9.61 -18.14 -3.78
CA SER A 169 -10.42 -17.31 -4.66
C SER A 169 -10.87 -18.12 -5.89
N ALA A 170 -12.15 -18.03 -6.25
CA ALA A 170 -12.68 -18.60 -7.49
C ALA A 170 -12.05 -17.96 -8.74
N GLU A 171 -11.45 -16.78 -8.63
CA GLU A 171 -10.70 -16.16 -9.72
C GLU A 171 -9.44 -16.95 -10.09
N PHE A 172 -8.78 -17.56 -9.10
CA PHE A 172 -7.51 -18.27 -9.29
C PHE A 172 -7.72 -19.78 -9.41
N THR A 173 -8.71 -20.31 -8.70
CA THR A 173 -8.99 -21.75 -8.66
C THR A 173 -10.50 -21.99 -8.76
N ALA A 174 -10.98 -22.23 -9.98
CA ALA A 174 -12.41 -22.42 -10.26
C ALA A 174 -13.01 -23.66 -9.61
N MET A 175 -12.20 -24.63 -9.16
CA MET A 175 -12.62 -25.92 -8.61
C MET A 175 -12.44 -26.07 -7.10
N THR A 176 -12.24 -24.98 -6.37
CA THR A 176 -12.17 -25.07 -4.91
C THR A 176 -13.55 -25.39 -4.31
N ALA A 177 -13.59 -26.25 -3.30
CA ALA A 177 -14.83 -26.52 -2.54
C ALA A 177 -15.18 -25.37 -1.58
N HIS A 178 -14.21 -24.53 -1.24
CA HIS A 178 -14.37 -23.38 -0.33
C HIS A 178 -13.94 -22.06 -1.01
N PRO A 179 -14.76 -21.50 -1.94
CA PRO A 179 -14.47 -20.23 -2.59
C PRO A 179 -14.76 -19.06 -1.61
N VAL A 180 -13.80 -18.76 -0.75
CA VAL A 180 -13.93 -17.66 0.26
C VAL A 180 -13.86 -16.28 -0.37
N ILE A 181 -13.33 -16.18 -1.57
CA ILE A 181 -13.41 -15.02 -2.46
C ILE A 181 -14.03 -15.49 -3.77
N ASP A 182 -15.07 -14.83 -4.22
CA ASP A 182 -15.81 -15.24 -5.42
C ASP A 182 -16.09 -14.06 -6.34
N LEU A 183 -16.36 -14.37 -7.60
CA LEU A 183 -16.74 -13.40 -8.61
C LEU A 183 -18.16 -12.92 -8.35
N MET A 184 -18.36 -11.62 -8.45
CA MET A 184 -19.72 -11.09 -8.41
C MET A 184 -20.49 -11.52 -9.67
N SER A 185 -21.79 -11.72 -9.56
CA SER A 185 -22.62 -12.26 -10.64
C SER A 185 -22.54 -11.47 -11.96
N ASP A 186 -22.32 -10.16 -11.86
CA ASP A 186 -22.15 -9.26 -13.03
C ASP A 186 -20.70 -9.18 -13.54
N GLN A 187 -19.76 -9.88 -12.90
CA GLN A 187 -18.37 -10.02 -13.35
C GLN A 187 -18.08 -11.39 -13.97
N VAL A 188 -19.05 -12.30 -13.95
CA VAL A 188 -18.91 -13.61 -14.59
C VAL A 188 -18.84 -13.44 -16.11
N GLY A 189 -17.78 -13.97 -16.73
CA GLY A 189 -17.57 -13.90 -18.18
C GLY A 189 -16.90 -12.62 -18.70
N VAL A 190 -16.53 -11.69 -17.83
CA VAL A 190 -15.78 -10.48 -18.22
C VAL A 190 -14.32 -10.83 -18.47
N THR A 191 -13.84 -10.64 -19.70
CA THR A 191 -12.46 -10.93 -20.11
C THR A 191 -11.53 -9.75 -20.00
N ALA A 192 -12.04 -8.52 -20.17
CA ALA A 192 -11.25 -7.28 -20.06
C ALA A 192 -11.32 -6.75 -18.62
N LYS A 193 -10.35 -7.10 -17.79
CA LYS A 193 -10.41 -6.86 -16.34
C LYS A 193 -10.14 -5.41 -15.89
N GLY A 194 -9.35 -4.63 -16.60
CA GLY A 194 -8.90 -3.32 -16.13
C GLY A 194 -10.00 -2.26 -15.96
N GLY A 195 -10.80 -2.03 -17.02
CA GLY A 195 -11.86 -1.00 -17.02
C GLY A 195 -13.19 -1.42 -16.41
N THR A 196 -13.34 -2.69 -16.03
CA THR A 196 -14.57 -3.28 -15.51
C THR A 196 -14.56 -3.47 -13.98
N MET A 197 -13.45 -3.13 -13.33
CA MET A 197 -13.35 -3.20 -11.87
C MET A 197 -14.35 -2.23 -11.22
N ARG A 198 -15.03 -2.71 -10.19
CA ARG A 198 -15.90 -1.86 -9.38
C ARG A 198 -15.09 -0.92 -8.51
N LEU A 199 -15.40 0.36 -8.59
CA LEU A 199 -14.83 1.41 -7.76
C LEU A 199 -15.94 2.05 -6.92
N GLY A 200 -15.64 2.39 -5.66
CA GLY A 200 -16.54 3.11 -4.79
C GLY A 200 -17.16 2.27 -3.67
N LYS A 201 -18.24 2.76 -3.10
CA LYS A 201 -18.91 2.15 -1.94
C LYS A 201 -19.95 1.11 -2.41
N TYR A 202 -19.86 -0.07 -1.84
CA TYR A 202 -20.88 -1.11 -1.99
C TYR A 202 -21.42 -1.49 -0.60
N PRO A 203 -22.74 -1.75 -0.47
CA PRO A 203 -23.29 -2.23 0.79
C PRO A 203 -22.74 -3.61 1.12
N CYS A 204 -22.18 -3.75 2.31
CA CYS A 204 -21.78 -5.03 2.88
C CYS A 204 -22.70 -5.31 4.09
N ARG A 205 -23.41 -6.42 4.06
CA ARG A 205 -24.24 -6.89 5.18
C ARG A 205 -23.52 -8.04 5.83
N LEU A 206 -23.10 -7.82 7.07
CA LEU A 206 -22.55 -8.90 7.90
C LEU A 206 -23.70 -9.76 8.40
N ALA A 207 -23.52 -11.10 8.41
CA ALA A 207 -24.41 -12.00 9.10
C ALA A 207 -24.27 -11.78 10.62
N GLU A 208 -25.37 -12.00 11.34
CA GLU A 208 -25.30 -12.07 12.79
C GLU A 208 -24.43 -13.27 13.18
N GLY A 209 -23.38 -13.04 13.97
CA GLY A 209 -22.42 -14.04 14.44
C GLY A 209 -22.86 -14.70 15.75
#